data_383af4c9de42950eb690d1e382c0dcf7
#
_entry.id   383af4c9de42950eb690d1e382c0dcf7
#
_cell.length_a   1.000
_cell.length_b   1.000
_cell.length_c   1.000
_cell.angle_alpha   90.00
_cell.angle_beta   90.00
_cell.angle_gamma   90.00
#
_symmetry.space_group_name_H-M   'P 1'
#
loop_
_entity.id
_entity.type
_entity.pdbx_description
1 polymer ?
#
loop_
_entity_poly.entity_id
_entity_poly.type
_entity_poly.pdbx_seq_one_letter_code
_entity_poly.pdbx_strand_id
1 'polypeptide(L)'
;MPRSSAGRFALLSSLGALALAASLGAAAAQPLTVVELFTSQGCSSCPPANANLIKVKDQPGVLALSFNVTYWDYLGWKDTFGRQEFTQRQVRYEPALGRDGPFTPQVVVNGHADGVGAASGEIQRLISSTGHTKGPSLSLDGGKAVIGAGSVPGGKADVWLVRYTKGVVEVPVARGENTGRTLPHANVVHALTKLGSWTGDATALDLPAASGGLSTAVLVQSPGGPILAAATN
;
A
#
# COMPACT_ATOMS: atom_id res chain seq x y z
N MET A 1 -37.71 -86.53 16.52
CA MET A 1 -37.78 -85.58 15.44
C MET A 1 -37.76 -84.14 16.00
N PRO A 2 -36.70 -83.43 15.99
CA PRO A 2 -36.77 -81.99 16.25
C PRO A 2 -36.36 -81.16 15.00
N ARG A 3 -37.11 -80.11 14.74
CA ARG A 3 -36.90 -79.12 13.64
C ARG A 3 -35.90 -78.12 14.04
N SER A 4 -34.88 -77.97 13.20
CA SER A 4 -33.86 -76.89 13.25
C SER A 4 -34.44 -75.62 12.72
N SER A 5 -34.35 -74.53 13.52
CA SER A 5 -34.72 -73.17 13.13
C SER A 5 -33.41 -72.38 12.83
N ALA A 6 -33.24 -72.00 11.57
CA ALA A 6 -32.06 -71.19 11.14
C ALA A 6 -32.39 -69.71 11.36
N GLY A 7 -31.63 -69.07 12.26
CA GLY A 7 -31.69 -67.66 12.48
C GLY A 7 -30.85 -66.90 11.41
N ARG A 8 -31.49 -65.97 10.71
CA ARG A 8 -30.83 -65.04 9.76
C ARG A 8 -30.30 -63.84 10.54
N PHE A 9 -28.99 -63.70 10.60
CA PHE A 9 -28.35 -62.45 11.06
C PHE A 9 -28.33 -61.46 9.88
N ALA A 10 -29.00 -60.33 10.04
CA ALA A 10 -28.88 -59.18 9.15
C ALA A 10 -27.75 -58.29 9.60
N LEU A 11 -26.68 -58.19 8.78
CA LEU A 11 -25.62 -57.20 8.94
C LEU A 11 -26.09 -55.84 8.43
N LEU A 12 -26.28 -54.90 9.33
CA LEU A 12 -26.47 -53.47 9.02
C LEU A 12 -25.11 -52.84 8.78
N SER A 13 -24.75 -52.60 7.53
CA SER A 13 -23.57 -51.82 7.13
C SER A 13 -23.91 -50.32 7.24
N SER A 14 -23.42 -49.66 8.26
CA SER A 14 -23.51 -48.20 8.42
C SER A 14 -22.37 -47.55 7.56
N LEU A 15 -22.72 -46.99 6.41
CA LEU A 15 -21.84 -46.07 5.66
C LEU A 15 -21.75 -44.72 6.42
N GLY A 16 -20.68 -44.53 7.13
CA GLY A 16 -20.30 -43.20 7.65
C GLY A 16 -19.83 -42.28 6.54
N ALA A 17 -20.63 -41.32 6.13
CA ALA A 17 -20.21 -40.26 5.22
C ALA A 17 -19.27 -39.28 5.96
N LEU A 18 -17.97 -39.36 5.69
CA LEU A 18 -16.98 -38.40 6.16
C LEU A 18 -17.13 -37.11 5.34
N ALA A 19 -17.79 -36.11 5.89
CA ALA A 19 -17.86 -34.77 5.27
C ALA A 19 -16.50 -34.10 5.41
N LEU A 20 -15.75 -34.03 4.34
CA LEU A 20 -14.50 -33.26 4.22
C LEU A 20 -14.87 -31.77 4.15
N ALA A 21 -14.83 -31.08 5.30
CA ALA A 21 -14.96 -29.62 5.35
C ALA A 21 -13.68 -29.01 4.74
N ALA A 22 -13.72 -28.66 3.46
CA ALA A 22 -12.71 -27.85 2.83
C ALA A 22 -12.77 -26.44 3.44
N SER A 23 -11.90 -26.14 4.40
CA SER A 23 -11.64 -24.78 4.83
C SER A 23 -10.99 -24.03 3.67
N LEU A 24 -11.78 -23.20 2.95
CA LEU A 24 -11.25 -22.15 2.08
C LEU A 24 -10.51 -21.15 2.99
N GLY A 25 -9.25 -21.44 3.26
CA GLY A 25 -8.35 -20.45 3.86
C GLY A 25 -8.23 -19.30 2.87
N ALA A 26 -8.73 -18.10 3.25
CA ALA A 26 -8.42 -16.89 2.50
C ALA A 26 -6.90 -16.82 2.35
N ALA A 27 -6.40 -16.86 1.11
CA ALA A 27 -4.97 -16.73 0.85
C ALA A 27 -4.51 -15.41 1.48
N ALA A 28 -3.65 -15.49 2.50
CA ALA A 28 -3.08 -14.31 3.12
C ALA A 28 -2.40 -13.48 2.01
N ALA A 29 -2.80 -12.22 1.88
CA ALA A 29 -2.18 -11.32 0.91
C ALA A 29 -0.67 -11.30 1.16
N GLN A 30 0.12 -11.42 0.08
CA GLN A 30 1.58 -11.41 0.19
C GLN A 30 2.03 -10.04 0.73
N PRO A 31 3.00 -10.02 1.66
CA PRO A 31 3.53 -8.76 2.17
C PRO A 31 4.08 -7.90 1.04
N LEU A 32 3.80 -6.61 1.07
CA LEU A 32 4.26 -5.66 0.07
C LEU A 32 5.44 -4.83 0.57
N THR A 33 6.29 -4.39 -0.35
CA THR A 33 7.20 -3.26 -0.15
C THR A 33 6.51 -2.01 -0.66
N VAL A 34 6.27 -1.04 0.21
CA VAL A 34 5.64 0.23 -0.16
C VAL A 34 6.71 1.25 -0.53
N VAL A 35 6.58 1.84 -1.71
CA VAL A 35 7.48 2.87 -2.23
C VAL A 35 6.68 4.13 -2.47
N GLU A 36 6.96 5.18 -1.73
CA GLU A 36 6.31 6.48 -1.83
C GLU A 36 7.29 7.48 -2.43
N LEU A 37 6.95 8.04 -3.58
CA LEU A 37 7.72 9.12 -4.20
C LEU A 37 7.02 10.45 -3.93
N PHE A 38 7.65 11.32 -3.15
CA PHE A 38 7.27 12.71 -3.01
C PHE A 38 7.89 13.52 -4.14
N THR A 39 7.05 14.11 -4.98
CA THR A 39 7.42 14.74 -6.26
C THR A 39 6.60 15.99 -6.51
N SER A 40 6.96 16.78 -7.52
CA SER A 40 6.14 17.87 -8.01
C SER A 40 6.40 18.12 -9.50
N GLN A 41 5.34 18.49 -10.23
CA GLN A 41 5.45 18.97 -11.61
C GLN A 41 6.26 20.26 -11.71
N GLY A 42 6.31 21.06 -10.63
CA GLY A 42 7.12 22.29 -10.54
C GLY A 42 8.61 22.05 -10.24
N CYS A 43 9.01 20.84 -9.88
CA CYS A 43 10.38 20.51 -9.47
C CYS A 43 11.20 20.00 -10.67
N SER A 44 12.23 20.75 -11.11
CA SER A 44 13.06 20.39 -12.27
C SER A 44 13.93 19.16 -12.06
N SER A 45 14.28 18.81 -10.82
CA SER A 45 15.06 17.62 -10.46
C SER A 45 14.22 16.35 -10.29
N CYS A 46 12.88 16.44 -10.31
CA CYS A 46 11.96 15.32 -10.06
C CYS A 46 11.82 14.31 -11.22
N PRO A 47 11.85 14.69 -12.50
CA PRO A 47 11.57 13.77 -13.60
C PRO A 47 12.40 12.48 -13.64
N PRO A 48 13.71 12.45 -13.29
CA PRO A 48 14.46 11.20 -13.23
C PRO A 48 13.93 10.22 -12.18
N ALA A 49 13.49 10.70 -11.00
CA ALA A 49 12.91 9.86 -9.96
C ALA A 49 11.54 9.31 -10.38
N ASN A 50 10.69 10.13 -11.04
CA ASN A 50 9.44 9.66 -11.63
C ASN A 50 9.69 8.52 -12.65
N ALA A 51 10.67 8.69 -13.54
CA ALA A 51 11.05 7.66 -14.50
C ALA A 51 11.56 6.38 -13.83
N ASN A 52 12.29 6.48 -12.71
CA ASN A 52 12.75 5.32 -11.95
C ASN A 52 11.61 4.64 -11.20
N LEU A 53 10.63 5.38 -10.66
CA LEU A 53 9.44 4.80 -10.04
C LEU A 53 8.61 4.00 -11.06
N ILE A 54 8.47 4.52 -12.30
CA ILE A 54 7.76 3.83 -13.39
C ILE A 54 8.37 2.45 -13.66
N LYS A 55 9.71 2.29 -13.57
CA LYS A 55 10.39 1.01 -13.81
C LYS A 55 10.06 -0.05 -12.75
N VAL A 56 9.68 0.36 -11.55
CA VAL A 56 9.42 -0.55 -10.42
C VAL A 56 7.92 -0.70 -10.08
N LYS A 57 7.06 0.13 -10.65
CA LYS A 57 5.63 0.20 -10.28
C LYS A 57 4.82 -1.08 -10.44
N ASP A 58 5.23 -1.95 -11.37
CA ASP A 58 4.56 -3.22 -11.68
C ASP A 58 5.35 -4.44 -11.18
N GLN A 59 6.40 -4.24 -10.36
CA GLN A 59 7.15 -5.36 -9.80
C GLN A 59 6.29 -6.15 -8.81
N PRO A 60 6.29 -7.48 -8.87
CA PRO A 60 5.60 -8.31 -7.88
C PRO A 60 6.04 -7.96 -6.46
N GLY A 61 5.09 -7.82 -5.54
CA GLY A 61 5.36 -7.47 -4.14
C GLY A 61 5.74 -6.00 -3.89
N VAL A 62 5.59 -5.11 -4.89
CA VAL A 62 5.84 -3.67 -4.74
C VAL A 62 4.53 -2.89 -4.91
N LEU A 63 4.25 -2.00 -3.97
CA LEU A 63 3.23 -0.96 -4.07
C LEU A 63 3.94 0.39 -4.23
N ALA A 64 4.06 0.87 -5.46
CA ALA A 64 4.64 2.17 -5.77
C ALA A 64 3.54 3.23 -5.86
N LEU A 65 3.73 4.38 -5.22
CA LEU A 65 2.75 5.49 -5.13
C LEU A 65 3.46 6.83 -5.35
N SER A 66 2.88 7.72 -6.17
CA SER A 66 3.34 9.10 -6.31
C SER A 66 2.48 10.05 -5.49
N PHE A 67 3.12 10.81 -4.59
CA PHE A 67 2.51 11.85 -3.78
C PHE A 67 3.02 13.21 -4.25
N ASN A 68 2.15 14.00 -4.90
CA ASN A 68 2.52 15.31 -5.39
C ASN A 68 2.39 16.36 -4.29
N VAL A 69 3.51 17.03 -3.98
CA VAL A 69 3.59 18.07 -2.93
C VAL A 69 3.28 19.46 -3.49
N THR A 70 2.96 20.42 -2.62
CA THR A 70 2.47 21.74 -3.00
C THR A 70 3.49 22.87 -2.86
N TYR A 71 4.64 22.63 -2.21
CA TYR A 71 5.57 23.71 -1.88
C TYR A 71 6.43 24.22 -3.07
N TRP A 72 6.20 23.69 -4.29
CA TRP A 72 6.77 24.24 -5.53
C TRP A 72 5.78 25.07 -6.36
N ASP A 73 4.50 25.15 -5.94
CA ASP A 73 3.45 25.86 -6.68
C ASP A 73 3.74 27.35 -6.87
N TYR A 74 4.55 27.94 -5.98
CA TYR A 74 4.97 29.36 -6.07
C TYR A 74 5.84 29.67 -7.29
N LEU A 75 6.41 28.67 -7.98
CA LEU A 75 7.19 28.84 -9.20
C LEU A 75 6.30 29.10 -10.45
N GLY A 76 5.01 29.33 -10.28
CA GLY A 76 4.08 29.71 -11.34
C GLY A 76 3.33 28.57 -12.00
N TRP A 77 3.53 27.34 -11.54
CA TRP A 77 2.76 26.16 -11.94
C TRP A 77 2.17 25.47 -10.71
N LYS A 78 0.84 25.48 -10.61
CA LYS A 78 0.15 24.72 -9.58
C LYS A 78 0.11 23.24 -9.99
N ASP A 79 0.70 22.37 -9.18
CA ASP A 79 0.71 20.93 -9.43
C ASP A 79 -0.72 20.40 -9.47
N THR A 80 -1.11 19.74 -10.57
CA THR A 80 -2.49 19.29 -10.81
C THR A 80 -2.92 18.17 -9.85
N PHE A 81 -1.97 17.46 -9.26
CA PHE A 81 -2.18 16.40 -8.26
C PHE A 81 -1.76 16.83 -6.86
N GLY A 82 -1.14 18.01 -6.73
CA GLY A 82 -0.64 18.54 -5.47
C GLY A 82 -1.73 18.67 -4.41
N ARG A 83 -1.47 18.11 -3.21
CA ARG A 83 -2.33 18.22 -2.04
C ARG A 83 -1.51 18.57 -0.81
N GLN A 84 -2.05 19.47 0.02
CA GLN A 84 -1.38 19.85 1.26
C GLN A 84 -1.21 18.67 2.23
N GLU A 85 -2.15 17.73 2.23
CA GLU A 85 -2.05 16.51 3.02
C GLU A 85 -0.86 15.63 2.61
N PHE A 86 -0.42 15.67 1.34
CA PHE A 86 0.76 14.93 0.89
C PHE A 86 2.06 15.59 1.33
N THR A 87 2.12 16.92 1.31
CA THR A 87 3.22 17.67 1.93
C THR A 87 3.30 17.36 3.44
N GLN A 88 2.16 17.37 4.14
CA GLN A 88 2.12 17.00 5.55
C GLN A 88 2.52 15.54 5.81
N ARG A 89 2.18 14.61 4.90
CA ARG A 89 2.64 13.21 4.99
C ARG A 89 4.16 13.12 4.91
N GLN A 90 4.77 13.85 3.99
CA GLN A 90 6.23 13.92 3.84
C GLN A 90 6.89 14.46 5.12
N VAL A 91 6.41 15.60 5.64
CA VAL A 91 6.93 16.23 6.87
C VAL A 91 6.84 15.29 8.08
N ARG A 92 5.79 14.47 8.18
CA ARG A 92 5.68 13.50 9.29
C ARG A 92 6.77 12.43 9.29
N TYR A 93 7.42 12.17 8.16
CA TYR A 93 8.54 11.24 8.07
C TYR A 93 9.86 11.82 8.58
N GLU A 94 9.99 13.16 8.65
CA GLU A 94 11.26 13.83 8.98
C GLU A 94 11.93 13.30 10.26
N PRO A 95 11.22 13.20 11.41
CA PRO A 95 11.85 12.73 12.64
C PRO A 95 12.35 11.28 12.56
N ALA A 96 11.58 10.40 11.91
CA ALA A 96 11.93 8.99 11.78
C ALA A 96 13.08 8.75 10.80
N LEU A 97 13.24 9.64 9.82
CA LEU A 97 14.29 9.57 8.78
C LEU A 97 15.51 10.44 9.11
N GLY A 98 15.49 11.19 10.23
CA GLY A 98 16.56 12.13 10.59
C GLY A 98 16.74 13.23 9.57
N ARG A 99 15.63 13.83 9.07
CA ARG A 99 15.63 14.93 8.12
C ARG A 99 15.21 16.23 8.79
N ASP A 100 15.86 17.33 8.38
CA ASP A 100 15.63 18.67 8.92
C ASP A 100 14.64 19.50 8.09
N GLY A 101 13.99 18.90 7.10
CA GLY A 101 12.98 19.52 6.24
C GLY A 101 12.67 18.67 5.01
N PRO A 102 11.52 18.95 4.35
CA PRO A 102 11.10 18.22 3.16
C PRO A 102 11.94 18.62 1.95
N PHE A 103 12.18 17.67 1.06
CA PHE A 103 12.87 17.90 -0.22
C PHE A 103 12.26 17.06 -1.33
N THR A 104 12.42 17.47 -2.58
CA THR A 104 12.04 16.65 -3.73
C THR A 104 13.15 16.55 -4.76
N PRO A 105 13.20 15.42 -5.48
CA PRO A 105 12.39 14.21 -5.23
C PRO A 105 12.86 13.50 -3.96
N GLN A 106 11.93 12.90 -3.22
CA GLN A 106 12.24 12.00 -2.10
C GLN A 106 11.48 10.70 -2.27
N VAL A 107 12.19 9.58 -2.26
CA VAL A 107 11.63 8.23 -2.19
C VAL A 107 11.69 7.75 -0.76
N VAL A 108 10.57 7.29 -0.22
CA VAL A 108 10.48 6.64 1.09
C VAL A 108 10.04 5.20 0.89
N VAL A 109 10.79 4.24 1.45
CA VAL A 109 10.47 2.82 1.37
C VAL A 109 10.06 2.30 2.72
N ASN A 110 8.87 1.69 2.81
CA ASN A 110 8.23 1.19 4.02
C ASN A 110 8.27 2.16 5.21
N GLY A 111 8.35 3.48 4.95
CA GLY A 111 8.31 4.51 5.98
C GLY A 111 9.56 4.61 6.87
N HIS A 112 10.68 3.93 6.54
CA HIS A 112 11.90 3.95 7.37
C HIS A 112 13.23 3.99 6.61
N ALA A 113 13.21 3.95 5.28
CA ALA A 113 14.38 4.16 4.45
C ALA A 113 14.05 5.19 3.40
N ASP A 114 14.95 6.12 3.11
CA ASP A 114 14.73 7.13 2.08
C ASP A 114 15.96 7.44 1.22
N GLY A 115 15.72 8.13 0.12
CA GLY A 115 16.74 8.61 -0.79
C GLY A 115 16.15 9.58 -1.81
N VAL A 116 16.97 10.11 -2.69
CA VAL A 116 16.54 11.03 -3.77
C VAL A 116 15.79 10.27 -4.86
N GLY A 117 16.18 9.03 -5.15
CA GLY A 117 15.54 8.19 -6.16
C GLY A 117 15.84 8.56 -7.61
N ALA A 118 16.66 9.60 -7.84
CA ALA A 118 16.97 10.09 -9.18
C ALA A 118 18.07 9.27 -9.88
N ALA A 119 19.00 8.69 -9.13
CA ALA A 119 20.06 7.87 -9.70
C ALA A 119 19.54 6.52 -10.20
N SER A 120 20.12 6.02 -11.30
CA SER A 120 19.71 4.72 -11.86
C SER A 120 19.87 3.59 -10.82
N GLY A 121 18.83 2.78 -10.66
CA GLY A 121 18.80 1.65 -9.73
C GLY A 121 18.72 2.03 -8.25
N GLU A 122 18.65 3.30 -7.87
CA GLU A 122 18.58 3.72 -6.47
C GLU A 122 17.30 3.21 -5.79
N ILE A 123 16.14 3.39 -6.42
CA ILE A 123 14.86 2.88 -5.89
C ILE A 123 14.93 1.36 -5.74
N GLN A 124 15.49 0.64 -6.72
CA GLN A 124 15.64 -0.81 -6.64
C GLN A 124 16.54 -1.25 -5.49
N ARG A 125 17.63 -0.53 -5.23
CA ARG A 125 18.50 -0.82 -4.08
C ARG A 125 17.78 -0.59 -2.75
N LEU A 126 17.01 0.50 -2.63
CA LEU A 126 16.19 0.77 -1.44
C LEU A 126 15.15 -0.33 -1.21
N ILE A 127 14.44 -0.77 -2.26
CA ILE A 127 13.49 -1.90 -2.19
C ILE A 127 14.19 -3.16 -1.68
N SER A 128 15.33 -3.53 -2.29
CA SER A 128 16.05 -4.77 -1.97
C SER A 128 16.63 -4.77 -0.56
N SER A 129 17.12 -3.62 -0.08
CA SER A 129 17.70 -3.50 1.28
C SER A 129 16.64 -3.44 2.37
N THR A 130 15.43 -2.93 2.06
CA THR A 130 14.35 -2.76 3.02
C THR A 130 13.48 -4.01 3.13
N GLY A 131 13.24 -4.70 2.01
CA GLY A 131 12.36 -5.88 1.92
C GLY A 131 10.88 -5.56 2.13
N HIS A 132 10.08 -6.60 2.37
CA HIS A 132 8.63 -6.46 2.58
C HIS A 132 8.30 -6.01 4.00
N THR A 133 7.08 -5.47 4.18
CA THR A 133 6.51 -5.19 5.51
C THR A 133 6.42 -6.48 6.34
N LYS A 134 6.58 -6.35 7.68
CA LYS A 134 6.66 -7.50 8.60
C LYS A 134 5.61 -7.43 9.72
N GLY A 135 4.52 -6.72 9.50
CA GLY A 135 3.45 -6.53 10.49
C GLY A 135 2.31 -7.54 10.36
N PRO A 136 1.09 -7.14 10.78
CA PRO A 136 -0.08 -8.00 10.75
C PRO A 136 -0.45 -8.42 9.32
N SER A 137 -1.26 -9.48 9.20
CA SER A 137 -1.95 -9.73 7.94
C SER A 137 -2.91 -8.58 7.65
N LEU A 138 -3.01 -8.20 6.38
CA LEU A 138 -3.93 -7.17 5.91
C LEU A 138 -4.52 -7.61 4.58
N SER A 139 -5.83 -7.56 4.46
CA SER A 139 -6.55 -7.83 3.22
C SER A 139 -7.67 -6.82 3.01
N LEU A 140 -8.06 -6.65 1.74
CA LEU A 140 -9.24 -5.88 1.35
C LEU A 140 -10.32 -6.88 0.93
N ASP A 141 -11.37 -6.99 1.73
CA ASP A 141 -12.45 -7.96 1.50
C ASP A 141 -13.81 -7.36 1.88
N GLY A 142 -14.83 -7.63 1.07
CA GLY A 142 -16.21 -7.23 1.33
C GLY A 142 -16.39 -5.74 1.64
N GLY A 143 -15.60 -4.86 1.06
CA GLY A 143 -15.64 -3.42 1.34
C GLY A 143 -15.02 -3.03 2.69
N LYS A 144 -14.17 -3.89 3.24
CA LYS A 144 -13.47 -3.68 4.51
C LYS A 144 -11.96 -3.87 4.37
N ALA A 145 -11.20 -3.17 5.20
CA ALA A 145 -9.80 -3.49 5.50
C ALA A 145 -9.78 -4.44 6.71
N VAL A 146 -9.41 -5.69 6.49
CA VAL A 146 -9.35 -6.73 7.54
C VAL A 146 -7.91 -6.85 8.00
N ILE A 147 -7.66 -6.51 9.26
CA ILE A 147 -6.33 -6.48 9.89
C ILE A 147 -6.28 -7.60 10.93
N GLY A 148 -5.30 -8.49 10.82
CA GLY A 148 -5.07 -9.54 11.80
C GLY A 148 -4.50 -9.03 13.12
N ALA A 149 -4.47 -9.89 14.14
CA ALA A 149 -3.78 -9.58 15.38
C ALA A 149 -2.25 -9.55 15.17
N GLY A 150 -1.56 -8.72 15.96
CA GLY A 150 -0.11 -8.61 15.87
C GLY A 150 0.49 -7.61 16.86
N SER A 151 1.81 -7.51 16.85
CA SER A 151 2.55 -6.55 17.66
C SER A 151 2.50 -5.16 17.05
N VAL A 152 2.31 -4.15 17.90
CA VAL A 152 2.27 -2.72 17.51
C VAL A 152 3.40 -1.97 18.23
N PRO A 153 4.50 -1.68 17.55
CA PRO A 153 5.53 -0.82 18.12
C PRO A 153 4.94 0.55 18.52
N GLY A 154 5.14 0.95 19.78
CA GLY A 154 4.54 2.18 20.32
C GLY A 154 3.06 2.08 20.70
N GLY A 155 2.46 0.87 20.70
CA GLY A 155 1.10 0.59 21.20
C GLY A 155 -0.04 1.05 20.28
N LYS A 156 0.24 1.75 19.18
CA LYS A 156 -0.77 2.26 18.24
C LYS A 156 -0.20 2.47 16.85
N ALA A 157 -0.94 2.03 15.84
CA ALA A 157 -0.66 2.32 14.43
C ALA A 157 -1.85 3.04 13.78
N ASP A 158 -1.57 3.92 12.84
CA ASP A 158 -2.57 4.57 12.01
C ASP A 158 -2.95 3.68 10.83
N VAL A 159 -4.23 3.66 10.47
CA VAL A 159 -4.71 2.96 9.28
C VAL A 159 -5.09 4.00 8.22
N TRP A 160 -4.36 4.00 7.11
CA TRP A 160 -4.52 4.95 6.03
C TRP A 160 -5.17 4.29 4.81
N LEU A 161 -6.19 4.94 4.27
CA LEU A 161 -6.76 4.64 2.96
C LEU A 161 -6.10 5.54 1.92
N VAL A 162 -5.59 4.93 0.85
CA VAL A 162 -5.01 5.62 -0.31
C VAL A 162 -5.88 5.35 -1.53
N ARG A 163 -6.27 6.40 -2.24
CA ARG A 163 -6.94 6.31 -3.54
C ARG A 163 -6.01 6.82 -4.62
N TYR A 164 -5.75 6.02 -5.64
CA TYR A 164 -4.79 6.36 -6.68
C TYR A 164 -5.21 5.91 -8.07
N THR A 165 -4.76 6.61 -9.11
CA THR A 165 -4.86 6.14 -10.49
C THR A 165 -3.74 5.14 -10.75
N LYS A 166 -4.09 3.89 -11.02
CA LYS A 166 -3.12 2.85 -11.39
C LYS A 166 -2.57 3.09 -12.79
N GLY A 167 -1.27 2.91 -12.96
CA GLY A 167 -0.61 3.08 -14.25
C GLY A 167 0.19 4.37 -14.34
N VAL A 168 0.36 4.89 -15.54
CA VAL A 168 1.11 6.13 -15.82
C VAL A 168 0.14 7.20 -16.30
N VAL A 169 0.24 8.38 -15.71
CA VAL A 169 -0.51 9.58 -16.13
C VAL A 169 0.50 10.60 -16.64
N GLU A 170 0.29 11.13 -17.83
CA GLU A 170 1.13 12.16 -18.43
C GLU A 170 0.48 13.54 -18.27
N VAL A 171 1.30 14.51 -17.85
CA VAL A 171 0.85 15.89 -17.62
C VAL A 171 1.69 16.86 -18.44
N PRO A 172 1.10 17.59 -19.39
CA PRO A 172 1.76 18.70 -20.06
C PRO A 172 1.90 19.88 -19.09
N VAL A 173 3.11 20.34 -18.85
CA VAL A 173 3.42 21.45 -17.94
C VAL A 173 3.57 22.74 -18.75
N ALA A 174 2.70 23.71 -18.47
CA ALA A 174 2.64 24.93 -19.23
C ALA A 174 3.50 26.08 -18.67
N ARG A 175 3.92 25.99 -17.39
CA ARG A 175 4.68 27.05 -16.71
C ARG A 175 5.66 26.46 -15.69
N GLY A 176 6.52 27.32 -15.11
CA GLY A 176 7.52 26.92 -14.12
C GLY A 176 8.75 26.26 -14.73
N GLU A 177 9.56 25.60 -13.91
CA GLU A 177 10.87 25.04 -14.31
C GLU A 177 10.77 23.89 -15.34
N ASN A 178 9.62 23.23 -15.45
CA ASN A 178 9.37 22.15 -16.41
C ASN A 178 8.50 22.62 -17.61
N THR A 179 8.41 23.92 -17.87
CA THR A 179 7.63 24.47 -18.98
C THR A 179 7.92 23.73 -20.30
N GLY A 180 6.84 23.38 -21.04
CA GLY A 180 6.91 22.73 -22.33
C GLY A 180 7.20 21.22 -22.29
N ARG A 181 7.40 20.65 -21.11
CA ARG A 181 7.61 19.19 -20.93
C ARG A 181 6.29 18.49 -20.65
N THR A 182 6.15 17.26 -21.11
CA THR A 182 5.12 16.32 -20.64
C THR A 182 5.75 15.38 -19.64
N LEU A 183 5.25 15.37 -18.40
CA LEU A 183 5.82 14.63 -17.28
C LEU A 183 4.98 13.39 -16.97
N PRO A 184 5.57 12.18 -17.04
CA PRO A 184 4.90 10.96 -16.61
C PRO A 184 4.97 10.79 -15.09
N HIS A 185 3.84 10.38 -14.49
CA HIS A 185 3.71 10.05 -13.08
C HIS A 185 3.12 8.65 -12.91
N ALA A 186 3.74 7.81 -12.08
CA ALA A 186 3.26 6.45 -11.81
C ALA A 186 2.29 6.42 -10.63
N ASN A 187 1.18 5.70 -10.75
CA ASN A 187 0.28 5.41 -9.63
C ASN A 187 -0.02 6.65 -8.78
N VAL A 188 -0.57 7.68 -9.42
CA VAL A 188 -0.81 8.99 -8.82
C VAL A 188 -1.84 8.92 -7.71
N VAL A 189 -1.48 9.34 -6.52
CA VAL A 189 -2.39 9.43 -5.37
C VAL A 189 -3.28 10.66 -5.49
N HIS A 190 -4.58 10.47 -5.28
CA HIS A 190 -5.60 11.52 -5.30
C HIS A 190 -6.17 11.83 -3.92
N ALA A 191 -6.18 10.84 -3.02
CA ALA A 191 -6.66 11.03 -1.65
C ALA A 191 -5.92 10.13 -0.67
N LEU A 192 -5.70 10.68 0.53
CA LEU A 192 -5.14 10.01 1.68
C LEU A 192 -6.06 10.26 2.87
N THR A 193 -6.72 9.23 3.39
CA THR A 193 -7.70 9.36 4.46
C THR A 193 -7.33 8.44 5.63
N LYS A 194 -7.32 8.97 6.83
CA LYS A 194 -7.15 8.16 8.03
C LYS A 194 -8.47 7.46 8.35
N LEU A 195 -8.50 6.13 8.25
CA LEU A 195 -9.68 5.31 8.59
C LEU A 195 -9.85 5.14 10.10
N GLY A 196 -8.74 5.13 10.83
CA GLY A 196 -8.75 4.87 12.25
C GLY A 196 -7.37 4.52 12.77
N SER A 197 -7.35 3.76 13.87
CA SER A 197 -6.13 3.27 14.50
C SER A 197 -6.27 1.79 14.80
N TRP A 198 -5.13 1.08 14.77
CA TRP A 198 -5.01 -0.32 15.14
C TRP A 198 -4.11 -0.45 16.37
N THR A 199 -4.52 -1.25 17.34
CA THR A 199 -3.86 -1.40 18.65
C THR A 199 -3.37 -2.82 18.92
N GLY A 200 -3.36 -3.67 17.90
CA GLY A 200 -2.84 -5.03 17.98
C GLY A 200 -3.89 -6.13 17.87
N ASP A 201 -5.15 -5.84 18.16
CA ASP A 201 -6.24 -6.80 18.05
C ASP A 201 -6.72 -6.95 16.60
N ALA A 202 -7.19 -8.14 16.25
CA ALA A 202 -7.81 -8.37 14.95
C ALA A 202 -9.04 -7.46 14.81
N THR A 203 -9.11 -6.73 13.69
CA THR A 203 -10.18 -5.75 13.45
C THR A 203 -10.53 -5.64 11.96
N ALA A 204 -11.68 -5.07 11.67
CA ALA A 204 -12.10 -4.74 10.31
C ALA A 204 -12.64 -3.32 10.28
N LEU A 205 -12.11 -2.49 9.36
CA LEU A 205 -12.54 -1.12 9.16
C LEU A 205 -13.27 -1.00 7.82
N ASP A 206 -14.39 -0.29 7.81
CA ASP A 206 -15.15 -0.05 6.59
C ASP A 206 -14.35 0.81 5.62
N LEU A 207 -14.37 0.43 4.34
CA LEU A 207 -13.79 1.19 3.25
C LEU A 207 -14.88 1.99 2.54
N PRO A 208 -14.82 3.32 2.54
CA PRO A 208 -15.66 4.12 1.67
C PRO A 208 -15.57 3.62 0.23
N ALA A 209 -16.68 3.60 -0.49
CA ALA A 209 -16.69 3.17 -1.88
C ALA A 209 -15.67 3.96 -2.72
N ALA A 210 -14.96 3.28 -3.61
CA ALA A 210 -14.11 3.94 -4.58
C ALA A 210 -14.97 4.63 -5.63
N SER A 211 -14.63 5.86 -5.98
CA SER A 211 -15.25 6.62 -7.07
C SER A 211 -14.25 6.81 -8.21
N GLY A 212 -14.76 7.05 -9.42
CA GLY A 212 -13.92 7.46 -10.54
C GLY A 212 -12.91 6.42 -11.05
N GLY A 213 -13.13 5.12 -10.80
CA GLY A 213 -12.20 4.08 -11.26
C GLY A 213 -10.85 4.06 -10.53
N LEU A 214 -10.75 4.72 -9.38
CA LEU A 214 -9.53 4.74 -8.57
C LEU A 214 -9.27 3.38 -7.92
N SER A 215 -8.01 2.97 -7.92
CA SER A 215 -7.52 1.85 -7.13
C SER A 215 -7.43 2.22 -5.65
N THR A 216 -7.46 1.18 -4.83
CA THR A 216 -7.43 1.30 -3.37
C THR A 216 -6.17 0.65 -2.82
N ALA A 217 -5.48 1.35 -1.93
CA ALA A 217 -4.52 0.73 -1.04
C ALA A 217 -4.85 1.09 0.42
N VAL A 218 -4.50 0.20 1.33
CA VAL A 218 -4.57 0.45 2.78
C VAL A 218 -3.19 0.21 3.36
N LEU A 219 -2.77 1.12 4.22
CA LEU A 219 -1.48 1.06 4.93
C LEU A 219 -1.75 1.05 6.43
N VAL A 220 -1.14 0.11 7.16
CA VAL A 220 -1.06 0.13 8.63
C VAL A 220 0.32 0.65 8.97
N GLN A 221 0.42 1.76 9.70
CA GLN A 221 1.66 2.52 9.86
C GLN A 221 1.85 3.03 11.28
N SER A 222 3.03 2.86 11.85
CA SER A 222 3.44 3.59 13.06
C SER A 222 3.42 5.09 12.79
N PRO A 223 2.91 5.94 13.71
CA PRO A 223 2.79 7.37 13.46
C PRO A 223 4.11 8.01 12.98
N GLY A 224 4.11 8.55 11.76
CA GLY A 224 5.28 9.18 11.13
C GLY A 224 6.47 8.26 10.85
N GLY A 225 6.31 6.95 10.97
CA GLY A 225 7.41 5.98 10.87
C GLY A 225 7.08 4.77 10.00
N PRO A 226 7.56 3.56 10.37
CA PRO A 226 7.46 2.37 9.55
C PRO A 226 6.02 1.98 9.17
N ILE A 227 5.85 1.58 7.93
CA ILE A 227 4.65 0.89 7.44
C ILE A 227 4.76 -0.57 7.84
N LEU A 228 3.80 -1.03 8.63
CA LEU A 228 3.76 -2.38 9.20
C LEU A 228 3.11 -3.38 8.24
N ALA A 229 2.06 -2.97 7.55
CA ALA A 229 1.36 -3.79 6.56
C ALA A 229 0.77 -2.92 5.46
N ALA A 230 0.63 -3.49 4.26
CA ALA A 230 -0.03 -2.86 3.13
C ALA A 230 -0.82 -3.88 2.33
N ALA A 231 -1.97 -3.46 1.77
CA ALA A 231 -2.76 -4.23 0.84
C ALA A 231 -3.31 -3.32 -0.26
N THR A 232 -3.51 -3.86 -1.46
CA THR A 232 -4.12 -3.16 -2.60
C THR A 232 -5.04 -4.09 -3.37
N ASN A 233 -6.02 -3.52 -4.08
CA ASN A 233 -6.88 -4.25 -5.04
C ASN A 233 -6.30 -4.21 -6.45
#